data_b88ec59ab247cf4576568e16c1e1ab49
#
_entry.id   b88ec59ab247cf4576568e16c1e1ab49
#
_cell.length_a   1.000
_cell.length_b   1.000
_cell.length_c   1.000
_cell.angle_alpha   90.00
_cell.angle_beta   90.00
_cell.angle_gamma   90.00
#
_symmetry.space_group_name_H-M   'P 1'
#
loop_
_entity.id
_entity.type
_entity.pdbx_description
1 polymer ?
#
loop_
_entity_poly.entity_id
_entity_poly.type
_entity_poly.pdbx_seq_one_letter_code
_entity_poly.pdbx_strand_id
1 'polypeptide(L)'
;MKVVIDAIQFDIPKLYLPMSTLATHRAIEPDKLIKGLGLQKMSFLDVNQDVITLGANAVFKLIEQENINLASIAKIYIGTESGVDNSKPVASYILNLIESKFGQNSLQNCDVVDLTFACIGAVDALQTCVDYIRLNPTKKAIVIATDNAKYDLNSTGEYTQGAGAIAMLISVNPKIIDFSKETGVATSGVFDFFKPKQTIQKEAITGRTTNENWFDILESEITIVKDQPVFDGQYSNACYINRITEAYNHYKTESNQKEIIFNHWELILMHLPYCFQGRRTFIEIFAKENQELLNKQEGASFKDKMKALTKSPEYLALVQSKIYPSEIASGEVGNIYTGSIFLGLLSALYYSANENSDLTHKKIGFIAYGSG
;
A
#
# COMPACT_ATOMS: atom_id res chain seq x y z
N MET A 1 -25.32 -4.85 9.32
CA MET A 1 -25.30 -4.46 7.91
C MET A 1 -23.85 -4.63 7.43
N LYS A 2 -23.63 -5.38 6.37
CA LYS A 2 -22.33 -5.59 5.77
C LYS A 2 -22.01 -4.39 4.88
N VAL A 3 -20.84 -3.81 5.05
CA VAL A 3 -20.35 -2.68 4.26
C VAL A 3 -18.87 -2.92 4.05
N VAL A 4 -18.35 -2.89 2.84
CA VAL A 4 -16.98 -2.54 2.48
C VAL A 4 -16.80 -2.50 0.96
N ILE A 5 -15.99 -3.35 0.36
CA ILE A 5 -15.60 -3.22 -1.06
C ILE A 5 -16.62 -3.98 -1.93
N ASP A 6 -17.36 -3.21 -2.70
CA ASP A 6 -18.33 -3.73 -3.68
C ASP A 6 -17.68 -3.98 -5.05
N ALA A 7 -16.76 -3.08 -5.46
CA ALA A 7 -15.97 -3.21 -6.68
C ALA A 7 -14.59 -2.60 -6.49
N ILE A 8 -13.62 -3.07 -7.26
CA ILE A 8 -12.23 -2.63 -7.22
C ILE A 8 -11.65 -2.58 -8.63
N GLN A 9 -10.93 -1.50 -8.94
CA GLN A 9 -10.24 -1.30 -10.20
C GLN A 9 -8.85 -0.73 -9.95
N PHE A 10 -7.98 -0.83 -10.96
CA PHE A 10 -6.61 -0.34 -10.86
C PHE A 10 -6.14 0.31 -12.14
N ASP A 11 -5.11 1.15 -12.01
CA ASP A 11 -4.31 1.65 -13.13
C ASP A 11 -2.82 1.58 -12.77
N ILE A 12 -2.07 0.84 -13.59
CA ILE A 12 -0.62 0.67 -13.45
C ILE A 12 0.02 1.19 -14.74
N PRO A 13 1.13 1.95 -14.66
CA PRO A 13 1.86 2.41 -15.83
C PRO A 13 2.24 1.27 -16.77
N LYS A 14 2.26 1.54 -18.06
CA LYS A 14 2.69 0.58 -19.08
C LYS A 14 4.20 0.43 -19.15
N LEU A 15 4.94 1.45 -18.71
CA LEU A 15 6.40 1.43 -18.65
C LEU A 15 6.87 0.66 -17.42
N TYR A 16 7.87 -0.17 -17.61
CA TYR A 16 8.50 -0.91 -16.51
C TYR A 16 9.98 -1.15 -16.78
N LEU A 17 10.75 -1.34 -15.71
CA LEU A 17 12.15 -1.77 -15.78
C LEU A 17 12.27 -3.19 -15.22
N PRO A 18 12.81 -4.17 -16.00
CA PRO A 18 13.15 -5.47 -15.47
C PRO A 18 14.23 -5.38 -14.39
N MET A 19 14.09 -6.11 -13.29
CA MET A 19 15.07 -6.13 -12.21
C MET A 19 16.44 -6.63 -12.64
N SER A 20 16.50 -7.54 -13.61
CA SER A 20 17.76 -7.99 -14.20
C SER A 20 18.53 -6.86 -14.89
N THR A 21 17.83 -5.94 -15.56
CA THR A 21 18.42 -4.77 -16.19
C THR A 21 18.97 -3.79 -15.15
N LEU A 22 18.17 -3.47 -14.11
CA LEU A 22 18.64 -2.63 -13.01
C LEU A 22 19.85 -3.24 -12.31
N ALA A 23 19.80 -4.53 -11.99
CA ALA A 23 20.88 -5.25 -11.32
C ALA A 23 22.20 -5.13 -12.10
N THR A 24 22.15 -5.32 -13.43
CA THR A 24 23.32 -5.15 -14.30
C THR A 24 23.90 -3.73 -14.21
N HIS A 25 23.04 -2.70 -14.32
CA HIS A 25 23.49 -1.30 -14.26
C HIS A 25 24.02 -0.87 -12.87
N ARG A 26 23.59 -1.53 -11.80
CA ARG A 26 24.00 -1.27 -10.42
C ARG A 26 25.11 -2.21 -9.91
N ALA A 27 25.60 -3.11 -10.76
CA ALA A 27 26.56 -4.15 -10.40
C ALA A 27 26.08 -5.00 -9.19
N ILE A 28 24.79 -5.29 -9.13
CA ILE A 28 24.16 -6.15 -8.13
C ILE A 28 23.95 -7.53 -8.75
N GLU A 29 24.20 -8.60 -7.98
CA GLU A 29 23.84 -9.94 -8.41
C GLU A 29 22.31 -10.06 -8.60
N PRO A 30 21.80 -10.37 -9.83
CA PRO A 30 20.36 -10.37 -10.10
C PRO A 30 19.54 -11.25 -9.17
N ASP A 31 20.07 -12.41 -8.77
CA ASP A 31 19.37 -13.34 -7.87
C ASP A 31 19.11 -12.77 -6.47
N LYS A 32 19.88 -11.76 -6.03
CA LYS A 32 19.60 -11.06 -4.79
C LYS A 32 18.27 -10.30 -4.84
N LEU A 33 17.95 -9.72 -5.99
CA LEU A 33 16.69 -8.99 -6.19
C LEU A 33 15.55 -9.95 -6.55
N ILE A 34 15.78 -10.85 -7.52
CA ILE A 34 14.75 -11.73 -8.07
C ILE A 34 14.38 -12.83 -7.07
N LYS A 35 15.36 -13.66 -6.67
CA LYS A 35 15.12 -14.79 -5.73
C LYS A 35 15.14 -14.34 -4.27
N GLY A 36 15.95 -13.32 -3.97
CA GLY A 36 16.09 -12.82 -2.61
C GLY A 36 14.91 -11.96 -2.15
N LEU A 37 14.42 -11.06 -2.98
CA LEU A 37 13.36 -10.10 -2.61
C LEU A 37 12.03 -10.34 -3.34
N GLY A 38 12.01 -11.24 -4.35
CA GLY A 38 10.82 -11.54 -5.15
C GLY A 38 10.51 -10.50 -6.24
N LEU A 39 11.43 -9.59 -6.52
CA LEU A 39 11.23 -8.49 -7.46
C LEU A 39 11.50 -8.95 -8.89
N GLN A 40 10.56 -8.76 -9.79
CA GLN A 40 10.70 -9.08 -11.21
C GLN A 40 10.85 -7.82 -12.06
N LYS A 41 9.98 -6.83 -11.79
CA LYS A 41 9.91 -5.54 -12.49
C LYS A 41 9.57 -4.43 -11.51
N MET A 42 9.80 -3.21 -11.91
CA MET A 42 9.22 -2.03 -11.31
C MET A 42 8.55 -1.15 -12.35
N SER A 43 7.37 -0.63 -12.05
CA SER A 43 6.60 0.24 -12.93
C SER A 43 7.08 1.69 -12.84
N PHE A 44 6.96 2.44 -13.94
CA PHE A 44 7.31 3.87 -14.03
C PHE A 44 6.19 4.66 -14.66
N LEU A 45 6.03 5.89 -14.21
CA LEU A 45 5.20 6.88 -14.88
C LEU A 45 5.79 7.24 -16.25
N ASP A 46 4.93 7.35 -17.25
CA ASP A 46 5.26 8.03 -18.50
C ASP A 46 5.28 9.56 -18.28
N VAL A 47 5.85 10.29 -19.21
CA VAL A 47 6.01 11.77 -19.14
C VAL A 47 4.68 12.52 -18.96
N ASN A 48 3.57 11.93 -19.37
CA ASN A 48 2.23 12.49 -19.26
C ASN A 48 1.40 11.86 -18.11
N GLN A 49 2.04 11.14 -17.20
CA GLN A 49 1.37 10.49 -16.09
C GLN A 49 1.84 11.05 -14.75
N ASP A 50 0.92 11.09 -13.82
CA ASP A 50 1.14 11.39 -12.41
C ASP A 50 0.14 10.61 -11.55
N VAL A 51 0.17 10.82 -10.23
CA VAL A 51 -0.76 10.15 -9.30
C VAL A 51 -2.21 10.56 -9.52
N ILE A 52 -2.45 11.76 -10.06
CA ILE A 52 -3.79 12.25 -10.38
C ILE A 52 -4.35 11.45 -11.56
N THR A 53 -3.59 11.35 -12.64
CA THR A 53 -4.02 10.65 -13.87
C THR A 53 -4.19 9.16 -13.65
N LEU A 54 -3.31 8.52 -12.87
CA LEU A 54 -3.47 7.11 -12.49
C LEU A 54 -4.75 6.91 -11.65
N GLY A 55 -4.96 7.74 -10.62
CA GLY A 55 -6.15 7.68 -9.78
C GLY A 55 -7.43 7.90 -10.58
N ALA A 56 -7.45 8.91 -11.47
CA ALA A 56 -8.58 9.18 -12.35
C ALA A 56 -8.89 8.01 -13.29
N ASN A 57 -7.86 7.40 -13.91
CA ASN A 57 -8.03 6.26 -14.80
C ASN A 57 -8.62 5.05 -14.05
N ALA A 58 -8.16 4.75 -12.84
CA ALA A 58 -8.72 3.67 -12.03
C ALA A 58 -10.20 3.94 -11.70
N VAL A 59 -10.56 5.19 -11.38
CA VAL A 59 -11.95 5.59 -11.11
C VAL A 59 -12.80 5.55 -12.38
N PHE A 60 -12.29 5.96 -13.53
CA PHE A 60 -13.03 5.88 -14.79
C PHE A 60 -13.42 4.43 -15.10
N LYS A 61 -12.48 3.50 -15.00
CA LYS A 61 -12.75 2.06 -15.15
C LYS A 61 -13.83 1.59 -14.18
N LEU A 62 -13.75 2.03 -12.92
CA LEU A 62 -14.71 1.65 -11.87
C LEU A 62 -16.12 2.17 -12.21
N ILE A 63 -16.25 3.45 -12.60
CA ILE A 63 -17.54 4.06 -12.96
C ILE A 63 -18.16 3.36 -14.16
N GLU A 64 -17.37 3.13 -15.22
CA GLU A 64 -17.85 2.53 -16.47
C GLU A 64 -18.26 1.07 -16.29
N GLN A 65 -17.46 0.26 -15.59
CA GLN A 65 -17.74 -1.16 -15.42
C GLN A 65 -18.92 -1.44 -14.48
N GLU A 66 -19.06 -0.65 -13.42
CA GLU A 66 -20.14 -0.81 -12.44
C GLU A 66 -21.34 0.08 -12.75
N ASN A 67 -21.31 0.83 -13.84
CA ASN A 67 -22.36 1.78 -14.23
C ASN A 67 -22.83 2.65 -13.05
N ILE A 68 -21.86 3.30 -12.38
CA ILE A 68 -22.10 4.03 -11.14
C ILE A 68 -22.91 5.30 -11.39
N ASN A 69 -24.03 5.45 -10.70
CA ASN A 69 -24.73 6.73 -10.63
C ASN A 69 -23.93 7.70 -9.74
N LEU A 70 -23.29 8.73 -10.33
CA LEU A 70 -22.44 9.69 -9.62
C LEU A 70 -23.19 10.45 -8.53
N ALA A 71 -24.50 10.73 -8.68
CA ALA A 71 -25.29 11.39 -7.64
C ALA A 71 -25.40 10.57 -6.34
N SER A 72 -25.10 9.29 -6.38
CA SER A 72 -25.05 8.43 -5.17
C SER A 72 -23.74 8.53 -4.41
N ILE A 73 -22.66 9.06 -5.05
CA ILE A 73 -21.34 9.18 -4.44
C ILE A 73 -21.31 10.37 -3.49
N ALA A 74 -21.13 10.09 -2.21
CA ALA A 74 -21.07 11.12 -1.17
C ALA A 74 -19.63 11.48 -0.77
N LYS A 75 -18.67 10.57 -0.98
CA LYS A 75 -17.27 10.78 -0.61
C LYS A 75 -16.33 10.19 -1.66
N ILE A 76 -15.24 10.93 -1.96
CA ILE A 76 -14.05 10.44 -2.64
C ILE A 76 -12.86 10.75 -1.74
N TYR A 77 -12.36 9.74 -1.04
CA TYR A 77 -11.23 9.87 -0.12
C TYR A 77 -10.02 9.16 -0.67
N ILE A 78 -8.87 9.82 -0.58
CA ILE A 78 -7.62 9.33 -1.15
C ILE A 78 -6.61 9.10 -0.03
N GLY A 79 -5.92 7.96 -0.07
CA GLY A 79 -4.67 7.75 0.64
C GLY A 79 -3.50 7.92 -0.33
N THR A 80 -2.55 8.80 0.01
CA THR A 80 -1.37 9.03 -0.81
C THR A 80 -0.21 9.60 0.00
N GLU A 81 1.01 9.18 -0.34
CA GLU A 81 2.27 9.81 0.07
C GLU A 81 2.87 10.68 -1.03
N SER A 82 2.19 10.80 -2.16
CA SER A 82 2.67 11.44 -3.38
C SER A 82 1.84 12.69 -3.72
N GLY A 83 1.47 13.48 -2.69
CA GLY A 83 0.72 14.71 -2.86
C GLY A 83 1.43 15.68 -3.82
N VAL A 84 0.65 16.39 -4.64
CA VAL A 84 1.17 17.32 -5.65
C VAL A 84 1.00 18.79 -5.26
N ASP A 85 0.28 19.05 -4.17
CA ASP A 85 -0.06 20.40 -3.70
C ASP A 85 -0.09 20.41 -2.16
N ASN A 86 0.34 21.50 -1.53
CA ASN A 86 0.36 21.63 -0.08
C ASN A 86 -0.96 22.17 0.52
N SER A 87 -1.92 22.52 -0.31
CA SER A 87 -3.21 23.12 0.08
C SER A 87 -4.39 22.37 -0.51
N LYS A 88 -4.31 22.01 -1.79
CA LYS A 88 -5.39 21.40 -2.55
C LYS A 88 -5.20 19.88 -2.61
N PRO A 89 -6.18 19.05 -2.20
CA PRO A 89 -6.04 17.61 -2.21
C PRO A 89 -6.02 17.06 -3.65
N VAL A 90 -5.29 15.98 -3.87
CA VAL A 90 -5.30 15.18 -5.12
C VAL A 90 -6.74 14.79 -5.49
N ALA A 91 -7.57 14.51 -4.49
CA ALA A 91 -8.99 14.20 -4.65
C ALA A 91 -9.75 15.25 -5.47
N SER A 92 -9.45 16.55 -5.28
CA SER A 92 -10.14 17.60 -6.01
C SER A 92 -9.69 17.72 -7.46
N TYR A 93 -8.44 17.36 -7.77
CA TYR A 93 -7.96 17.26 -9.16
C TYR A 93 -8.62 16.07 -9.88
N ILE A 94 -8.69 14.92 -9.21
CA ILE A 94 -9.36 13.72 -9.76
C ILE A 94 -10.86 14.00 -9.98
N LEU A 95 -11.53 14.66 -9.03
CA LEU A 95 -12.93 15.06 -9.19
C LEU A 95 -13.14 15.90 -10.45
N ASN A 96 -12.28 16.89 -10.72
CA ASN A 96 -12.35 17.70 -11.91
C ASN A 96 -12.24 16.86 -13.22
N LEU A 97 -11.37 15.84 -13.23
CA LEU A 97 -11.23 14.94 -14.37
C LEU A 97 -12.47 14.04 -14.53
N ILE A 98 -13.07 13.57 -13.43
CA ILE A 98 -14.33 12.79 -13.45
C ILE A 98 -15.45 13.64 -14.04
N GLU A 99 -15.63 14.87 -13.56
CA GLU A 99 -16.67 15.78 -14.05
C GLU A 99 -16.45 16.19 -15.51
N SER A 100 -15.20 16.36 -15.93
CA SER A 100 -14.86 16.64 -17.32
C SER A 100 -15.26 15.49 -18.26
N LYS A 101 -15.21 14.25 -17.78
CA LYS A 101 -15.55 13.06 -18.59
C LYS A 101 -17.04 12.69 -18.51
N PHE A 102 -17.64 12.74 -17.32
CA PHE A 102 -18.97 12.20 -17.07
C PHE A 102 -20.06 13.25 -16.87
N GLY A 103 -19.71 14.53 -16.85
CA GLY A 103 -20.64 15.65 -16.75
C GLY A 103 -20.31 16.64 -15.65
N GLN A 104 -20.33 17.92 -15.98
CA GLN A 104 -20.08 19.01 -15.05
C GLN A 104 -21.08 19.01 -13.90
N ASN A 105 -20.58 19.29 -12.67
CA ASN A 105 -21.36 19.30 -11.43
C ASN A 105 -21.99 17.96 -11.05
N SER A 106 -21.58 16.85 -11.69
CA SER A 106 -22.10 15.53 -11.34
C SER A 106 -21.72 15.07 -9.91
N LEU A 107 -20.67 15.66 -9.34
CA LEU A 107 -20.15 15.40 -8.00
C LEU A 107 -20.19 16.63 -7.06
N GLN A 108 -20.99 17.66 -7.37
CA GLN A 108 -21.03 18.93 -6.61
C GLN A 108 -21.33 18.74 -5.10
N ASN A 109 -21.97 17.66 -4.71
CA ASN A 109 -22.30 17.34 -3.32
C ASN A 109 -21.43 16.22 -2.74
N CYS A 110 -20.29 15.92 -3.40
CA CYS A 110 -19.32 14.93 -2.96
C CYS A 110 -18.24 15.58 -2.10
N ASP A 111 -18.04 15.05 -0.90
CA ASP A 111 -16.95 15.45 -0.02
C ASP A 111 -15.65 14.77 -0.46
N VAL A 112 -14.56 15.56 -0.58
CA VAL A 112 -13.28 15.07 -1.11
C VAL A 112 -12.12 15.47 -0.20
N VAL A 113 -11.24 14.51 0.13
CA VAL A 113 -10.09 14.75 1.00
C VAL A 113 -8.95 13.75 0.71
N ASP A 114 -7.72 14.16 0.98
CA ASP A 114 -6.57 13.29 1.03
C ASP A 114 -6.22 12.97 2.50
N LEU A 115 -5.86 11.71 2.76
CA LEU A 115 -5.30 11.26 4.03
C LEU A 115 -3.83 10.87 3.80
N THR A 116 -2.96 11.52 4.56
CA THR A 116 -1.52 11.25 4.53
C THR A 116 -1.08 10.69 5.86
N PHE A 117 -0.85 9.39 5.90
CA PHE A 117 -0.14 8.71 6.97
C PHE A 117 0.62 7.52 6.34
N ALA A 118 1.77 7.84 5.74
CA ALA A 118 2.59 6.84 5.06
C ALA A 118 1.74 5.82 4.27
N CYS A 119 2.13 4.56 4.24
CA CYS A 119 1.45 3.53 3.45
C CYS A 119 0.08 3.09 4.01
N ILE A 120 -0.37 3.61 5.17
CA ILE A 120 -1.66 3.24 5.76
C ILE A 120 -2.80 4.20 5.39
N GLY A 121 -2.51 5.38 4.83
CA GLY A 121 -3.50 6.42 4.57
C GLY A 121 -4.74 5.95 3.80
N ALA A 122 -4.61 5.05 2.84
CA ALA A 122 -5.76 4.50 2.12
C ALA A 122 -6.60 3.52 2.96
N VAL A 123 -6.01 2.86 3.95
CA VAL A 123 -6.75 2.02 4.91
C VAL A 123 -7.58 2.89 5.86
N ASP A 124 -7.02 4.02 6.32
CA ASP A 124 -7.74 5.00 7.14
C ASP A 124 -8.89 5.64 6.34
N ALA A 125 -8.65 5.97 5.06
CA ALA A 125 -9.69 6.43 4.14
C ALA A 125 -10.82 5.40 4.00
N LEU A 126 -10.45 4.12 3.85
CA LEU A 126 -11.41 3.02 3.73
C LEU A 126 -12.25 2.87 5.00
N GLN A 127 -11.64 2.83 6.18
CA GLN A 127 -12.36 2.74 7.45
C GLN A 127 -13.32 3.90 7.64
N THR A 128 -12.87 5.13 7.39
CA THR A 128 -13.70 6.34 7.48
C THR A 128 -14.90 6.28 6.52
N CYS A 129 -14.70 5.83 5.28
CA CYS A 129 -15.79 5.67 4.32
C CYS A 129 -16.77 4.55 4.72
N VAL A 130 -16.26 3.44 5.25
CA VAL A 130 -17.09 2.32 5.76
C VAL A 130 -18.01 2.79 6.88
N ASP A 131 -17.48 3.55 7.84
CA ASP A 131 -18.27 4.07 8.95
C ASP A 131 -19.32 5.08 8.48
N TYR A 132 -18.96 5.94 7.52
CA TYR A 132 -19.91 6.84 6.90
C TYR A 132 -21.06 6.10 6.20
N ILE A 133 -20.76 5.08 5.41
CA ILE A 133 -21.78 4.29 4.69
C ILE A 133 -22.66 3.48 5.64
N ARG A 134 -22.10 2.98 6.76
CA ARG A 134 -22.91 2.34 7.82
C ARG A 134 -24.01 3.24 8.36
N LEU A 135 -23.74 4.56 8.46
CA LEU A 135 -24.70 5.57 8.89
C LEU A 135 -25.56 6.11 7.74
N ASN A 136 -25.15 5.95 6.49
CA ASN A 136 -25.80 6.48 5.30
C ASN A 136 -25.94 5.40 4.22
N PRO A 137 -26.76 4.35 4.43
CA PRO A 137 -26.75 3.14 3.62
C PRO A 137 -27.25 3.31 2.17
N THR A 138 -27.89 4.44 1.85
CA THR A 138 -28.31 4.78 0.48
C THR A 138 -27.22 5.47 -0.33
N LYS A 139 -26.12 5.84 0.31
CA LYS A 139 -24.98 6.48 -0.31
C LYS A 139 -23.89 5.49 -0.64
N LYS A 140 -22.96 5.92 -1.49
CA LYS A 140 -21.72 5.20 -1.82
C LYS A 140 -20.53 6.11 -1.62
N ALA A 141 -19.35 5.51 -1.45
CA ALA A 141 -18.09 6.23 -1.43
C ALA A 141 -17.08 5.58 -2.38
N ILE A 142 -16.12 6.36 -2.84
CA ILE A 142 -14.96 5.86 -3.58
C ILE A 142 -13.73 6.12 -2.72
N VAL A 143 -12.93 5.08 -2.50
CA VAL A 143 -11.61 5.19 -1.87
C VAL A 143 -10.55 4.93 -2.94
N ILE A 144 -9.56 5.82 -3.00
CA ILE A 144 -8.47 5.72 -3.96
C ILE A 144 -7.15 5.63 -3.19
N ALA A 145 -6.30 4.69 -3.57
CA ALA A 145 -4.90 4.68 -3.21
C ALA A 145 -4.10 5.00 -4.49
N THR A 146 -3.30 6.04 -4.51
CA THR A 146 -2.53 6.42 -5.71
C THR A 146 -1.17 6.97 -5.31
N ASP A 147 -0.11 6.33 -5.80
CA ASP A 147 1.25 6.67 -5.41
C ASP A 147 2.28 6.43 -6.52
N ASN A 148 3.38 7.17 -6.40
CA ASN A 148 4.60 6.98 -7.16
C ASN A 148 5.77 6.92 -6.18
N ALA A 149 6.18 5.71 -5.83
CA ALA A 149 7.28 5.50 -4.89
C ALA A 149 8.61 5.88 -5.52
N LYS A 150 9.30 6.84 -4.90
CA LYS A 150 10.61 7.34 -5.35
C LYS A 150 11.62 7.17 -4.23
N TYR A 151 12.81 6.73 -4.60
CA TYR A 151 13.98 6.63 -3.72
C TYR A 151 15.19 7.27 -4.38
N ASP A 152 16.21 7.59 -3.58
CA ASP A 152 17.46 8.07 -4.11
C ASP A 152 18.12 6.99 -4.99
N LEU A 153 18.71 7.40 -6.11
CA LEU A 153 19.45 6.49 -6.99
C LEU A 153 20.61 5.83 -6.24
N ASN A 154 20.88 4.58 -6.54
CA ASN A 154 21.86 3.74 -5.86
C ASN A 154 21.58 3.45 -4.38
N SER A 155 20.40 3.82 -3.86
CA SER A 155 19.99 3.43 -2.52
C SER A 155 19.39 2.02 -2.48
N THR A 156 19.29 1.46 -1.27
CA THR A 156 18.63 0.17 -1.06
C THR A 156 17.11 0.20 -1.26
N GLY A 157 16.52 1.40 -1.40
CA GLY A 157 15.12 1.60 -1.76
C GLY A 157 14.87 1.61 -3.26
N GLU A 158 15.87 1.94 -4.09
CA GLU A 158 15.71 2.15 -5.52
C GLU A 158 15.02 0.96 -6.24
N TYR A 159 15.43 -0.25 -5.92
CA TYR A 159 14.89 -1.44 -6.59
C TYR A 159 13.50 -1.86 -6.08
N THR A 160 12.95 -1.16 -5.09
CA THR A 160 11.60 -1.41 -4.60
C THR A 160 10.55 -0.46 -5.18
N GLN A 161 10.96 0.54 -5.95
CA GLN A 161 10.09 1.55 -6.53
C GLN A 161 8.97 0.95 -7.38
N GLY A 162 7.88 1.69 -7.49
CA GLY A 162 6.74 1.39 -8.34
C GLY A 162 5.78 2.57 -8.40
N ALA A 163 4.82 2.51 -9.29
CA ALA A 163 3.76 3.49 -9.41
C ALA A 163 2.43 2.79 -9.74
N GLY A 164 1.33 3.32 -9.22
CA GLY A 164 0.02 2.75 -9.50
C GLY A 164 -1.09 3.37 -8.68
N ALA A 165 -2.31 3.09 -9.07
CA ALA A 165 -3.52 3.48 -8.38
C ALA A 165 -4.51 2.33 -8.26
N ILE A 166 -5.22 2.28 -7.13
CA ILE A 166 -6.33 1.37 -6.86
C ILE A 166 -7.54 2.23 -6.51
N ALA A 167 -8.69 1.96 -7.13
CA ALA A 167 -9.97 2.60 -6.81
C ALA A 167 -10.96 1.55 -6.33
N MET A 168 -11.62 1.81 -5.20
CA MET A 168 -12.56 0.91 -4.55
C MET A 168 -13.90 1.58 -4.36
N LEU A 169 -14.98 0.91 -4.75
CA LEU A 169 -16.34 1.33 -4.46
C LEU A 169 -16.78 0.76 -3.11
N ILE A 170 -17.24 1.63 -2.23
CA ILE A 170 -17.70 1.28 -0.89
C ILE A 170 -19.22 1.42 -0.84
N SER A 171 -19.90 0.34 -0.53
CA SER A 171 -21.35 0.29 -0.44
C SER A 171 -21.86 -0.73 0.59
N VAL A 172 -23.17 -0.76 0.80
CA VAL A 172 -23.82 -1.83 1.56
C VAL A 172 -23.93 -3.09 0.71
N ASN A 173 -23.94 -4.25 1.37
CA ASN A 173 -24.02 -5.57 0.72
C ASN A 173 -22.96 -5.78 -0.37
N PRO A 174 -21.68 -5.63 -0.01
CA PRO A 174 -20.57 -5.67 -0.96
C PRO A 174 -20.44 -7.04 -1.63
N LYS A 175 -19.96 -7.04 -2.89
CA LYS A 175 -19.74 -8.27 -3.69
C LYS A 175 -18.36 -8.90 -3.44
N ILE A 176 -17.35 -8.10 -3.02
CA ILE A 176 -15.97 -8.58 -2.94
C ILE A 176 -15.61 -8.96 -1.50
N ILE A 177 -15.68 -8.01 -0.56
CA ILE A 177 -15.26 -8.24 0.83
C ILE A 177 -16.06 -7.39 1.81
N ASP A 178 -16.34 -7.94 3.00
CA ASP A 178 -16.81 -7.20 4.15
C ASP A 178 -15.80 -7.31 5.31
N PHE A 179 -15.66 -6.26 6.12
CA PHE A 179 -14.80 -6.27 7.30
C PHE A 179 -15.59 -6.64 8.56
N SER A 180 -14.91 -7.40 9.44
CA SER A 180 -15.39 -7.58 10.81
C SER A 180 -15.47 -6.22 11.52
N LYS A 181 -16.19 -6.18 12.64
CA LYS A 181 -16.25 -4.96 13.47
C LYS A 181 -14.95 -4.74 14.25
N GLU A 182 -14.37 -5.83 14.66
CA GLU A 182 -13.15 -5.85 15.45
C GLU A 182 -11.95 -5.53 14.54
N THR A 183 -11.11 -4.62 15.00
CA THR A 183 -9.85 -4.24 14.34
C THR A 183 -8.73 -4.21 15.38
N GLY A 184 -7.53 -4.53 14.96
CA GLY A 184 -6.33 -4.38 15.78
C GLY A 184 -5.54 -3.16 15.31
N VAL A 185 -5.15 -2.31 16.25
CA VAL A 185 -4.37 -1.09 15.97
C VAL A 185 -3.15 -1.05 16.88
N ALA A 186 -2.03 -0.60 16.33
CA ALA A 186 -0.83 -0.28 17.09
C ALA A 186 -0.16 0.94 16.46
N THR A 187 0.16 1.94 17.27
CA THR A 187 0.76 3.20 16.82
C THR A 187 1.94 3.57 17.72
N SER A 188 3.00 4.13 17.13
CA SER A 188 4.15 4.65 17.86
C SER A 188 4.78 5.79 17.06
N GLY A 189 5.02 6.93 17.68
CA GLY A 189 5.71 8.05 17.04
C GLY A 189 7.19 7.73 16.86
N VAL A 190 7.56 7.27 15.67
CA VAL A 190 8.93 6.90 15.30
C VAL A 190 9.38 7.64 14.03
N PHE A 191 10.68 7.71 13.80
CA PHE A 191 11.27 8.40 12.67
C PHE A 191 12.05 7.42 11.79
N ASP A 192 11.39 6.33 11.41
CA ASP A 192 11.97 5.26 10.60
C ASP A 192 11.93 5.56 9.09
N PHE A 193 10.94 6.37 8.67
CA PHE A 193 10.73 6.76 7.29
C PHE A 193 9.93 8.07 7.26
N PHE A 194 10.43 9.10 6.60
CA PHE A 194 9.73 10.39 6.47
C PHE A 194 10.24 11.18 5.27
N LYS A 195 9.42 12.11 4.76
CA LYS A 195 9.74 12.97 3.60
C LYS A 195 9.80 14.43 4.06
N PRO A 196 10.97 14.92 4.48
CA PRO A 196 11.10 16.28 5.01
C PRO A 196 11.04 17.34 3.91
N LYS A 197 10.72 18.57 4.30
CA LYS A 197 11.02 19.73 3.47
C LYS A 197 12.54 19.88 3.34
N GLN A 198 13.00 20.26 2.16
CA GLN A 198 14.42 20.50 1.88
C GLN A 198 14.61 21.95 1.44
N THR A 199 15.59 22.62 2.01
CA THR A 199 16.04 23.93 1.56
C THR A 199 17.25 23.77 0.66
N ILE A 200 17.22 24.39 -0.52
CA ILE A 200 18.33 24.41 -1.48
C ILE A 200 18.70 25.86 -1.79
N GLN A 201 19.99 26.09 -2.01
CA GLN A 201 20.46 27.38 -2.50
C GLN A 201 19.99 27.60 -3.94
N LYS A 202 19.48 28.78 -4.22
CA LYS A 202 19.04 29.17 -5.57
C LYS A 202 20.16 28.96 -6.61
N GLU A 203 21.40 29.24 -6.21
CA GLU A 203 22.61 29.02 -7.02
C GLU A 203 22.75 27.54 -7.47
N ALA A 204 22.40 26.58 -6.61
CA ALA A 204 22.47 25.16 -6.96
C ALA A 204 21.49 24.76 -8.08
N ILE A 205 20.40 25.50 -8.25
CA ILE A 205 19.43 25.29 -9.33
C ILE A 205 19.82 26.07 -10.59
N THR A 206 20.19 27.32 -10.43
CA THR A 206 20.48 28.22 -11.55
C THR A 206 21.87 28.03 -12.15
N GLY A 207 22.76 27.36 -11.42
CA GLY A 207 24.19 27.22 -11.79
C GLY A 207 25.01 28.50 -11.65
N ARG A 208 24.44 29.57 -11.10
CA ARG A 208 25.11 30.85 -10.89
C ARG A 208 24.51 31.61 -9.71
N THR A 209 25.33 32.40 -9.02
CA THR A 209 24.85 33.36 -8.01
C THR A 209 24.00 34.40 -8.69
N THR A 210 22.76 34.59 -8.23
CA THR A 210 21.80 35.56 -8.79
C THR A 210 20.97 36.19 -7.70
N ASN A 211 20.80 37.50 -7.79
CA ASN A 211 19.88 38.27 -6.95
C ASN A 211 18.54 38.56 -7.73
N GLU A 212 18.39 38.01 -8.91
CA GLU A 212 17.20 38.19 -9.71
C GLU A 212 16.01 37.48 -9.05
N ASN A 213 14.85 38.10 -9.21
CA ASN A 213 13.57 37.46 -8.87
C ASN A 213 13.40 36.19 -9.72
N TRP A 214 13.15 35.06 -9.07
CA TRP A 214 12.91 33.79 -9.72
C TRP A 214 11.61 33.21 -9.18
N PHE A 215 10.56 33.23 -10.02
CA PHE A 215 9.20 32.87 -9.65
C PHE A 215 8.73 33.61 -8.35
N ASP A 216 8.97 34.91 -8.29
CA ASP A 216 8.69 35.78 -7.13
C ASP A 216 9.46 35.42 -5.84
N ILE A 217 10.52 34.61 -5.94
CA ILE A 217 11.41 34.28 -4.83
C ILE A 217 12.61 35.20 -4.85
N LEU A 218 12.68 36.13 -3.88
CA LEU A 218 13.82 37.04 -3.69
C LEU A 218 14.92 36.46 -2.82
N GLU A 219 14.57 35.52 -1.95
CA GLU A 219 15.49 34.86 -1.04
C GLU A 219 16.53 34.04 -1.83
N SER A 220 17.71 33.86 -1.22
CA SER A 220 18.78 33.03 -1.78
C SER A 220 18.48 31.53 -1.69
N GLU A 221 17.54 31.15 -0.85
CA GLU A 221 17.16 29.78 -0.56
C GLU A 221 15.74 29.48 -1.06
N ILE A 222 15.55 28.26 -1.53
CA ILE A 222 14.25 27.75 -1.97
C ILE A 222 13.92 26.52 -1.16
N THR A 223 12.72 26.50 -0.56
CA THR A 223 12.20 25.33 0.15
C THR A 223 11.41 24.45 -0.81
N ILE A 224 11.77 23.19 -0.88
CA ILE A 224 11.05 22.17 -1.67
C ILE A 224 10.64 21.00 -0.77
N VAL A 225 9.61 20.27 -1.17
CA VAL A 225 9.28 19.00 -0.55
C VAL A 225 10.14 17.92 -1.20
N LYS A 226 10.79 17.10 -0.39
CA LYS A 226 11.59 15.97 -0.88
C LYS A 226 10.66 14.77 -1.16
N ASP A 227 10.60 14.30 -2.39
CA ASP A 227 9.84 13.12 -2.77
C ASP A 227 10.47 11.82 -2.25
N GLN A 228 11.82 11.78 -2.23
CA GLN A 228 12.56 10.64 -1.72
C GLN A 228 12.57 10.67 -0.19
N PRO A 229 12.30 9.54 0.46
CA PRO A 229 12.32 9.48 1.92
C PRO A 229 13.73 9.51 2.50
N VAL A 230 13.82 10.01 3.73
CA VAL A 230 14.91 9.67 4.65
C VAL A 230 14.46 8.44 5.42
N PHE A 231 15.23 7.36 5.41
CA PHE A 231 14.87 6.13 6.11
C PHE A 231 16.09 5.29 6.49
N ASP A 232 15.97 4.54 7.58
CA ASP A 232 16.90 3.48 7.97
C ASP A 232 16.19 2.12 7.74
N GLY A 233 16.68 1.36 6.77
CA GLY A 233 16.02 0.12 6.36
C GLY A 233 15.98 -0.97 7.44
N GLN A 234 16.97 -1.04 8.35
CA GLN A 234 16.97 -2.00 9.46
C GLN A 234 15.99 -1.57 10.56
N TYR A 235 16.04 -0.29 10.92
CA TYR A 235 15.13 0.28 11.90
C TYR A 235 13.68 0.24 11.42
N SER A 236 13.42 0.63 10.18
CA SER A 236 12.09 0.56 9.57
C SER A 236 11.54 -0.87 9.55
N ASN A 237 12.38 -1.87 9.26
CA ASN A 237 11.95 -3.27 9.32
C ASN A 237 11.61 -3.71 10.76
N ALA A 238 12.35 -3.24 11.77
CA ALA A 238 12.04 -3.49 13.17
C ALA A 238 10.72 -2.81 13.59
N CYS A 239 10.49 -1.57 13.16
CA CYS A 239 9.23 -0.86 13.38
C CYS A 239 8.04 -1.60 12.75
N TYR A 240 8.21 -2.06 11.51
CA TYR A 240 7.20 -2.87 10.82
C TYR A 240 6.82 -4.12 11.64
N ILE A 241 7.82 -4.94 12.01
CA ILE A 241 7.62 -6.18 12.78
C ILE A 241 6.89 -5.89 14.10
N ASN A 242 7.34 -4.89 14.85
CA ASN A 242 6.78 -4.54 16.14
C ASN A 242 5.30 -4.14 16.00
N ARG A 243 5.01 -3.21 15.07
CA ARG A 243 3.63 -2.72 14.89
C ARG A 243 2.66 -3.79 14.43
N ILE A 244 3.01 -4.62 13.43
CA ILE A 244 2.11 -5.68 12.99
C ILE A 244 1.87 -6.73 14.08
N THR A 245 2.90 -7.02 14.89
CA THR A 245 2.78 -7.97 16.00
C THR A 245 1.88 -7.42 17.12
N GLU A 246 2.03 -6.15 17.45
CA GLU A 246 1.18 -5.47 18.43
C GLU A 246 -0.27 -5.33 17.94
N ALA A 247 -0.48 -4.94 16.70
CA ALA A 247 -1.81 -4.85 16.08
C ALA A 247 -2.49 -6.22 16.03
N TYR A 248 -1.75 -7.30 15.71
CA TYR A 248 -2.27 -8.66 15.76
C TYR A 248 -2.70 -9.05 17.18
N ASN A 249 -1.89 -8.73 18.21
CA ASN A 249 -2.25 -9.00 19.60
C ASN A 249 -3.47 -8.19 20.06
N HIS A 250 -3.55 -6.91 19.67
CA HIS A 250 -4.70 -6.07 19.96
C HIS A 250 -5.97 -6.65 19.31
N TYR A 251 -5.91 -7.04 18.03
CA TYR A 251 -7.02 -7.72 17.36
C TYR A 251 -7.45 -9.01 18.07
N LYS A 252 -6.48 -9.82 18.55
CA LYS A 252 -6.74 -11.04 19.32
C LYS A 252 -7.52 -10.75 20.60
N THR A 253 -7.18 -9.65 21.27
CA THR A 253 -7.87 -9.19 22.47
C THR A 253 -9.28 -8.69 22.16
N GLU A 254 -9.43 -7.79 21.21
CA GLU A 254 -10.73 -7.20 20.82
C GLU A 254 -11.72 -8.25 20.30
N SER A 255 -11.23 -9.24 19.56
CA SER A 255 -12.03 -10.34 19.03
C SER A 255 -12.26 -11.47 20.04
N ASN A 256 -11.69 -11.37 21.27
CA ASN A 256 -11.75 -12.39 22.31
C ASN A 256 -11.36 -13.80 21.82
N GLN A 257 -10.38 -13.88 20.91
CA GLN A 257 -9.92 -15.13 20.34
C GLN A 257 -8.81 -15.74 21.21
N LYS A 258 -9.01 -17.01 21.61
CA LYS A 258 -8.00 -17.79 22.36
C LYS A 258 -7.14 -18.65 21.45
N GLU A 259 -7.65 -19.01 20.28
CA GLU A 259 -6.99 -19.85 19.30
C GLU A 259 -6.02 -19.05 18.43
N ILE A 260 -5.21 -19.76 17.64
CA ILE A 260 -4.32 -19.17 16.65
C ILE A 260 -5.19 -18.63 15.48
N ILE A 261 -5.35 -17.32 15.43
CA ILE A 261 -6.34 -16.67 14.54
C ILE A 261 -6.04 -16.95 13.07
N PHE A 262 -4.77 -16.90 12.65
CA PHE A 262 -4.39 -17.09 11.25
C PHE A 262 -4.63 -18.52 10.73
N ASN A 263 -4.90 -19.49 11.60
CA ASN A 263 -5.33 -20.81 11.16
C ASN A 263 -6.69 -20.76 10.47
N HIS A 264 -7.55 -19.82 10.90
CA HIS A 264 -8.89 -19.61 10.35
C HIS A 264 -8.91 -18.67 9.12
N TRP A 265 -7.76 -18.09 8.76
CA TRP A 265 -7.65 -17.28 7.55
C TRP A 265 -7.28 -18.14 6.34
N GLU A 266 -8.02 -17.97 5.26
CA GLU A 266 -7.69 -18.60 3.98
C GLU A 266 -6.46 -17.95 3.35
N LEU A 267 -6.41 -16.61 3.40
CA LEU A 267 -5.32 -15.80 2.88
C LEU A 267 -4.83 -14.82 3.95
N ILE A 268 -3.57 -14.40 3.82
CA ILE A 268 -2.94 -13.37 4.64
C ILE A 268 -2.41 -12.29 3.69
N LEU A 269 -3.06 -11.13 3.71
CA LEU A 269 -2.65 -9.96 2.95
C LEU A 269 -1.87 -9.03 3.86
N MET A 270 -0.73 -8.57 3.38
CA MET A 270 0.14 -7.67 4.13
C MET A 270 0.53 -6.47 3.27
N HIS A 271 0.84 -5.34 3.90
CA HIS A 271 1.53 -4.26 3.20
C HIS A 271 2.91 -4.75 2.75
N LEU A 272 3.24 -4.53 1.47
CA LEU A 272 4.46 -5.05 0.85
C LEU A 272 5.33 -3.90 0.31
N PRO A 273 6.26 -3.34 1.12
CA PRO A 273 7.29 -2.42 0.61
C PRO A 273 8.19 -3.07 -0.44
N TYR A 274 8.32 -4.37 -0.41
CA TYR A 274 8.87 -5.24 -1.46
C TYR A 274 8.19 -6.61 -1.36
N CYS A 275 8.21 -7.36 -2.44
CA CYS A 275 7.42 -8.58 -2.63
C CYS A 275 7.48 -9.54 -1.43
N PHE A 276 8.67 -9.91 -0.94
CA PHE A 276 8.83 -10.90 0.15
C PHE A 276 8.80 -10.30 1.58
N GLN A 277 8.41 -9.04 1.74
CA GLN A 277 8.30 -8.43 3.08
C GLN A 277 7.35 -9.22 3.98
N GLY A 278 6.17 -9.57 3.47
CA GLY A 278 5.16 -10.29 4.23
C GLY A 278 5.67 -11.59 4.81
N ARG A 279 6.20 -12.48 3.98
CA ARG A 279 6.75 -13.78 4.43
C ARG A 279 7.94 -13.66 5.37
N ARG A 280 8.70 -12.56 5.30
CA ARG A 280 9.87 -12.34 6.15
C ARG A 280 9.53 -11.79 7.53
N THR A 281 8.39 -11.14 7.66
CA THR A 281 7.97 -10.50 8.90
C THR A 281 6.88 -11.27 9.63
N PHE A 282 6.00 -11.96 8.90
CA PHE A 282 4.95 -12.79 9.49
C PHE A 282 5.49 -13.94 10.35
N ILE A 283 6.75 -14.34 10.14
CA ILE A 283 7.43 -15.36 10.95
C ILE A 283 7.42 -15.03 12.45
N GLU A 284 7.44 -13.76 12.82
CA GLU A 284 7.41 -13.34 14.22
C GLU A 284 6.04 -13.66 14.88
N ILE A 285 4.95 -13.39 14.16
CA ILE A 285 3.60 -13.76 14.59
C ILE A 285 3.46 -15.29 14.63
N PHE A 286 3.96 -15.96 13.60
CA PHE A 286 3.93 -17.42 13.51
C PHE A 286 4.69 -18.09 14.66
N ALA A 287 5.91 -17.64 14.95
CA ALA A 287 6.75 -18.14 16.03
C ALA A 287 6.11 -17.92 17.41
N LYS A 288 5.51 -16.74 17.63
CA LYS A 288 4.83 -16.40 18.87
C LYS A 288 3.64 -17.32 19.14
N GLU A 289 2.88 -17.65 18.14
CA GLU A 289 1.72 -18.54 18.26
C GLU A 289 2.10 -20.04 18.28
N ASN A 290 3.30 -20.40 17.80
CA ASN A 290 3.76 -21.79 17.69
C ASN A 290 5.06 -22.02 18.51
N GLN A 291 5.05 -21.65 19.80
CA GLN A 291 6.21 -21.73 20.69
C GLN A 291 6.82 -23.15 20.78
N GLU A 292 5.98 -24.17 20.78
CA GLU A 292 6.46 -25.56 20.81
C GLU A 292 7.25 -25.91 19.56
N LEU A 293 6.78 -25.47 18.39
CA LEU A 293 7.47 -25.67 17.11
C LEU A 293 8.79 -24.91 17.07
N LEU A 294 8.80 -23.66 17.55
CA LEU A 294 10.03 -22.87 17.67
C LEU A 294 11.05 -23.54 18.60
N ASN A 295 10.61 -24.07 19.74
CA ASN A 295 11.50 -24.72 20.71
C ASN A 295 12.12 -26.02 20.19
N LYS A 296 11.45 -26.70 19.26
CA LYS A 296 11.97 -27.91 18.58
C LYS A 296 12.99 -27.60 17.50
N GLN A 297 13.11 -26.32 17.07
CA GLN A 297 14.09 -25.97 16.05
C GLN A 297 15.53 -26.08 16.56
N GLU A 298 16.42 -26.54 15.67
CA GLU A 298 17.86 -26.55 15.93
C GLU A 298 18.43 -25.13 15.95
N GLY A 299 19.37 -24.87 16.87
CA GLY A 299 20.05 -23.59 16.95
C GLY A 299 20.56 -23.29 18.36
N ALA A 300 21.75 -22.67 18.42
CA ALA A 300 22.39 -22.30 19.69
C ALA A 300 21.79 -21.03 20.33
N SER A 301 21.15 -20.19 19.49
CA SER A 301 20.53 -18.94 19.92
C SER A 301 19.07 -18.88 19.47
N PHE A 302 18.30 -17.95 20.07
CA PHE A 302 16.94 -17.62 19.61
C PHE A 302 16.92 -17.24 18.12
N LYS A 303 17.90 -16.46 17.68
CA LYS A 303 18.05 -16.04 16.28
C LYS A 303 18.27 -17.23 15.34
N ASP A 304 19.06 -18.22 15.76
CA ASP A 304 19.28 -19.43 14.95
C ASP A 304 18.00 -20.27 14.85
N LYS A 305 17.27 -20.42 15.95
CA LYS A 305 15.96 -21.11 15.96
C LYS A 305 14.95 -20.42 15.07
N MET A 306 14.86 -19.08 15.10
CA MET A 306 14.01 -18.30 14.20
C MET A 306 14.40 -18.52 12.74
N LYS A 307 15.70 -18.52 12.44
CA LYS A 307 16.20 -18.79 11.06
C LYS A 307 15.89 -20.22 10.62
N ALA A 308 15.94 -21.21 11.52
CA ALA A 308 15.54 -22.57 11.21
C ALA A 308 14.02 -22.66 10.97
N LEU A 309 13.22 -22.00 11.81
CA LEU A 309 11.77 -21.96 11.69
C LEU A 309 11.31 -21.39 10.33
N THR A 310 12.00 -20.37 9.77
CA THR A 310 11.66 -19.85 8.43
C THR A 310 11.78 -20.88 7.31
N LYS A 311 12.49 -21.99 7.56
CA LYS A 311 12.71 -23.10 6.62
C LYS A 311 11.90 -24.34 7.00
N SER A 312 11.14 -24.30 8.07
CA SER A 312 10.33 -25.45 8.49
C SER A 312 9.23 -25.73 7.46
N PRO A 313 8.89 -27.01 7.25
CA PRO A 313 7.80 -27.39 6.34
C PRO A 313 6.49 -26.67 6.65
N GLU A 314 6.17 -26.48 7.92
CA GLU A 314 4.93 -25.84 8.38
C GLU A 314 4.87 -24.36 7.97
N TYR A 315 5.98 -23.62 8.17
CA TYR A 315 6.03 -22.22 7.76
C TYR A 315 6.04 -22.04 6.24
N LEU A 316 6.80 -22.87 5.54
CA LEU A 316 6.83 -22.85 4.08
C LEU A 316 5.47 -23.18 3.47
N ALA A 317 4.74 -24.14 4.04
CA ALA A 317 3.38 -24.47 3.63
C ALA A 317 2.41 -23.30 3.86
N LEU A 318 2.49 -22.62 5.01
CA LEU A 318 1.70 -21.43 5.30
C LEU A 318 2.01 -20.31 4.29
N VAL A 319 3.28 -20.03 4.05
CA VAL A 319 3.69 -19.00 3.07
C VAL A 319 3.13 -19.33 1.69
N GLN A 320 3.30 -20.56 1.21
CA GLN A 320 2.88 -20.95 -0.12
C GLN A 320 1.36 -20.90 -0.29
N SER A 321 0.59 -21.32 0.72
CA SER A 321 -0.87 -21.39 0.62
C SER A 321 -1.56 -20.07 0.94
N LYS A 322 -1.05 -19.27 1.89
CA LYS A 322 -1.78 -18.12 2.41
C LYS A 322 -1.17 -16.76 2.08
N ILE A 323 0.15 -16.64 1.91
CA ILE A 323 0.83 -15.36 1.69
C ILE A 323 1.18 -15.16 0.20
N TYR A 324 1.77 -16.16 -0.42
CA TYR A 324 2.25 -16.11 -1.80
C TYR A 324 1.23 -15.57 -2.83
N PRO A 325 -0.08 -15.91 -2.75
CA PRO A 325 -1.05 -15.36 -3.70
C PRO A 325 -1.11 -13.84 -3.74
N SER A 326 -0.84 -13.17 -2.60
CA SER A 326 -0.83 -11.70 -2.50
C SER A 326 0.47 -11.04 -2.98
N GLU A 327 1.56 -11.80 -3.08
CA GLU A 327 2.89 -11.28 -3.41
C GLU A 327 3.13 -11.11 -4.92
N ILE A 328 2.44 -11.89 -5.76
CA ILE A 328 2.73 -12.03 -7.19
C ILE A 328 2.70 -10.67 -7.90
N ALA A 329 1.62 -9.91 -7.76
CA ALA A 329 1.51 -8.61 -8.41
C ALA A 329 2.52 -7.58 -7.89
N SER A 330 2.86 -7.63 -6.59
CA SER A 330 3.90 -6.76 -6.02
C SER A 330 5.27 -7.01 -6.65
N GLY A 331 5.59 -8.27 -7.00
CA GLY A 331 6.83 -8.61 -7.70
C GLY A 331 6.92 -8.04 -9.12
N GLU A 332 5.78 -7.83 -9.78
CA GLU A 332 5.69 -7.33 -11.16
C GLU A 332 5.56 -5.80 -11.27
N VAL A 333 5.11 -5.14 -10.20
CA VAL A 333 4.79 -3.71 -10.17
C VAL A 333 5.78 -2.89 -9.33
N GLY A 334 6.25 -3.45 -8.22
CA GLY A 334 6.99 -2.75 -7.18
C GLY A 334 6.08 -2.16 -6.09
N ASN A 335 6.65 -1.32 -5.23
CA ASN A 335 5.92 -0.65 -4.15
C ASN A 335 5.05 0.48 -4.70
N ILE A 336 3.77 0.45 -4.40
CA ILE A 336 2.83 1.55 -4.66
C ILE A 336 2.28 2.13 -3.35
N TYR A 337 3.11 2.15 -2.31
CA TYR A 337 2.84 2.68 -0.96
C TYR A 337 1.42 2.32 -0.45
N THR A 338 0.52 3.29 -0.36
CA THR A 338 -0.83 3.11 0.17
C THR A 338 -1.67 2.08 -0.59
N GLY A 339 -1.35 1.86 -1.86
CA GLY A 339 -2.02 0.88 -2.74
C GLY A 339 -1.51 -0.56 -2.59
N SER A 340 -0.33 -0.78 -1.99
CA SER A 340 0.33 -2.09 -1.97
C SER A 340 -0.55 -3.22 -1.42
N ILE A 341 -1.26 -3.00 -0.31
CA ILE A 341 -2.09 -4.04 0.31
C ILE A 341 -3.32 -4.36 -0.55
N PHE A 342 -3.88 -3.38 -1.24
CA PHE A 342 -5.01 -3.57 -2.15
C PHE A 342 -4.57 -4.22 -3.47
N LEU A 343 -3.35 -3.94 -3.93
CA LEU A 343 -2.72 -4.68 -5.03
C LEU A 343 -2.54 -6.15 -4.64
N GLY A 344 -2.14 -6.41 -3.38
CA GLY A 344 -2.09 -7.76 -2.81
C GLY A 344 -3.45 -8.45 -2.79
N LEU A 345 -4.53 -7.72 -2.48
CA LEU A 345 -5.90 -8.24 -2.56
C LEU A 345 -6.25 -8.64 -4.00
N LEU A 346 -6.02 -7.76 -4.97
CA LEU A 346 -6.27 -8.06 -6.40
C LEU A 346 -5.46 -9.26 -6.87
N SER A 347 -4.18 -9.33 -6.50
CA SER A 347 -3.29 -10.46 -6.81
C SER A 347 -3.84 -11.77 -6.28
N ALA A 348 -4.26 -11.78 -5.02
CA ALA A 348 -4.78 -12.98 -4.36
C ALA A 348 -6.14 -13.43 -4.93
N LEU A 349 -7.04 -12.49 -5.24
CA LEU A 349 -8.31 -12.78 -5.90
C LEU A 349 -8.10 -13.37 -7.30
N TYR A 350 -7.20 -12.77 -8.09
CA TYR A 350 -6.87 -13.27 -9.42
C TYR A 350 -6.22 -14.67 -9.38
N TYR A 351 -5.27 -14.86 -8.46
CA TYR A 351 -4.63 -16.16 -8.25
C TYR A 351 -5.66 -17.24 -7.88
N SER A 352 -6.53 -16.95 -6.91
CA SER A 352 -7.55 -17.91 -6.47
C SER A 352 -8.55 -18.26 -7.57
N ALA A 353 -8.92 -17.27 -8.40
CA ALA A 353 -9.78 -17.52 -9.56
C ALA A 353 -9.12 -18.46 -10.59
N ASN A 354 -7.84 -18.27 -10.86
CA ASN A 354 -7.09 -19.14 -11.79
C ASN A 354 -6.90 -20.56 -11.26
N GLU A 355 -6.76 -20.72 -9.94
CA GLU A 355 -6.66 -22.03 -9.28
C GLU A 355 -8.03 -22.66 -9.00
N ASN A 356 -9.13 -22.03 -9.43
CA ASN A 356 -10.51 -22.44 -9.13
C ASN A 356 -10.78 -22.59 -7.62
N SER A 357 -10.13 -21.79 -6.80
CA SER A 357 -10.32 -21.76 -5.35
C SER A 357 -11.47 -20.83 -4.98
N ASP A 358 -12.49 -21.39 -4.34
CA ASP A 358 -13.65 -20.61 -3.86
C ASP A 358 -13.32 -19.90 -2.54
N LEU A 359 -13.31 -18.57 -2.59
CA LEU A 359 -13.12 -17.71 -1.42
C LEU A 359 -14.44 -17.27 -0.77
N THR A 360 -15.59 -17.73 -1.25
CA THR A 360 -16.90 -17.36 -0.70
C THR A 360 -17.00 -17.73 0.78
N HIS A 361 -17.34 -16.75 1.61
CA HIS A 361 -17.41 -16.88 3.07
C HIS A 361 -16.09 -17.23 3.79
N LYS A 362 -14.97 -17.19 3.09
CA LYS A 362 -13.65 -17.38 3.70
C LYS A 362 -13.20 -16.12 4.43
N LYS A 363 -12.45 -16.32 5.49
CA LYS A 363 -11.81 -15.22 6.23
C LYS A 363 -10.45 -14.91 5.64
N ILE A 364 -10.14 -13.63 5.52
CA ILE A 364 -8.84 -13.12 5.04
C ILE A 364 -8.25 -12.24 6.14
N GLY A 365 -7.01 -12.52 6.51
CA GLY A 365 -6.23 -11.65 7.38
C GLY A 365 -5.72 -10.45 6.57
N PHE A 366 -6.00 -9.23 7.04
CA PHE A 366 -5.63 -7.99 6.35
C PHE A 366 -4.74 -7.16 7.31
N ILE A 367 -3.43 -7.18 7.08
CA ILE A 367 -2.42 -6.58 7.96
C ILE A 367 -1.76 -5.40 7.24
N ALA A 368 -2.27 -4.20 7.50
CA ALA A 368 -1.73 -2.95 6.97
C ALA A 368 -0.58 -2.44 7.84
N TYR A 369 0.28 -1.63 7.26
CA TYR A 369 1.35 -0.92 7.96
C TYR A 369 1.64 0.40 7.25
N GLY A 370 1.92 1.44 8.02
CA GLY A 370 2.48 2.71 7.58
C GLY A 370 3.57 3.15 8.56
N SER A 371 4.67 3.68 8.05
CA SER A 371 5.76 4.22 8.86
C SER A 371 5.37 5.54 9.54
N GLY A 372 5.87 5.82 10.75
CA GLY A 372 5.62 7.08 11.45
C GLY A 372 5.08 7.00 12.87
#